data_eb3185ecd5ddb367ae7e08a0bcb40a9b
#
_entry.id   eb3185ecd5ddb367ae7e08a0bcb40a9b
#
_cell.length_a   1.000
_cell.length_b   1.000
_cell.length_c   1.000
_cell.angle_alpha   90.00
_cell.angle_beta   90.00
_cell.angle_gamma   90.00
#
_symmetry.space_group_name_H-M   'P 1'
#
loop_
_entity.id
_entity.type
_entity.pdbx_description
1 polymer ?
#
loop_
_entity_poly.entity_id
_entity_poly.type
_entity_poly.pdbx_seq_one_letter_code
_entity_poly.pdbx_strand_id
1 'polypeptide(L)'
;MAKRKIEIMDTTLRDGEQTSGVSFSVSEKLTIAKLLLEELKVDRLEVASARVSEGELEAVKKITSWASEHNCLEKIEVLTFVDAGKSINWMINAGAKVQNLLTKGSLNHLTHQLKKTPAQHFADIQINIESAAKHGIKTNVYLEDWSNGMRNSKTYVFEYLDFLTTQNIERILLPDTLGVLTPDETARFISEVREKYPITHFDFHGHNDYDLGVANVMEAVKSGVNGLHLTINGMGERAGNAPMASAIAVVNDFLTDVRITVNEKALNKVSKLVETFSGFRIPVNKPVVGANVFTQTAGIHADGDHKNNLYFNDLMPERFGRKRKYALGKTSGKANIQKNLQDLGLSLNDNELKKVTQRIIELGDKKEVVSQEDLPYIISDVLDIDTIERRVIVENYVLTHAKGLKPSTTIKLKVEGVIYEEHAQGDGQFDAFMNALKKLYKTHSKKELPKLIDYAVRIPPGSNSDALCETIITWKGDEKEFITRGLDSDQTVSAIKATEKMLNII
;
A
#
# COMPACT_ATOMS: atom_id res chain seq x y z
N MET A 1 33.06 8.64 5.81
CA MET A 1 32.24 9.42 6.75
C MET A 1 30.98 8.64 7.08
N ALA A 2 30.40 8.80 8.27
CA ALA A 2 29.10 8.18 8.59
C ALA A 2 28.01 8.87 7.73
N LYS A 3 27.12 8.07 7.14
CA LYS A 3 26.00 8.60 6.34
C LYS A 3 25.02 9.35 7.26
N ARG A 4 24.54 10.52 6.81
CA ARG A 4 23.51 11.29 7.51
C ARG A 4 22.20 10.48 7.55
N LYS A 5 21.61 10.33 8.72
CA LYS A 5 20.32 9.67 8.86
C LYS A 5 19.20 10.64 8.43
N ILE A 6 18.25 10.14 7.63
CA ILE A 6 16.97 10.81 7.35
C ILE A 6 15.89 10.09 8.15
N GLU A 7 15.17 10.84 8.98
CA GLU A 7 14.04 10.33 9.74
C GLU A 7 12.80 10.20 8.86
N ILE A 8 12.05 9.12 9.04
CA ILE A 8 10.77 8.92 8.36
C ILE A 8 9.64 9.06 9.38
N MET A 9 8.78 10.04 9.16
CA MET A 9 7.49 10.13 9.81
C MET A 9 6.41 9.61 8.86
N ASP A 10 5.67 8.59 9.28
CA ASP A 10 4.47 8.17 8.57
C ASP A 10 3.26 8.99 9.03
N THR A 11 2.49 9.51 8.09
CA THR A 11 1.24 10.23 8.36
C THR A 11 0.00 9.57 7.72
N THR A 12 0.07 8.27 7.44
CA THR A 12 -1.03 7.49 6.85
C THR A 12 -2.30 7.56 7.70
N LEU A 13 -2.16 7.52 9.03
CA LEU A 13 -3.28 7.50 9.97
C LEU A 13 -3.88 8.90 10.23
N ARG A 14 -3.21 9.98 9.78
CA ARG A 14 -3.74 11.34 9.86
C ARG A 14 -4.05 11.89 8.47
N ASP A 15 -3.02 12.23 7.67
CA ASP A 15 -3.19 12.80 6.33
C ASP A 15 -3.70 11.77 5.32
N GLY A 16 -3.17 10.54 5.40
CA GLY A 16 -3.64 9.44 4.56
C GLY A 16 -5.12 9.15 4.74
N GLU A 17 -5.66 9.28 5.94
CA GLU A 17 -7.10 9.10 6.22
C GLU A 17 -7.96 10.25 5.64
N GLN A 18 -7.36 11.38 5.25
CA GLN A 18 -8.05 12.45 4.53
C GLN A 18 -8.31 12.11 3.04
N THR A 19 -7.89 10.95 2.57
CA THR A 19 -8.29 10.43 1.26
C THR A 19 -9.81 10.26 1.22
N SER A 20 -10.46 10.80 0.20
CA SER A 20 -11.91 10.72 0.05
C SER A 20 -12.42 9.27 0.11
N GLY A 21 -13.37 9.00 1.00
CA GLY A 21 -13.96 7.68 1.18
C GLY A 21 -13.17 6.73 2.08
N VAL A 22 -12.07 7.18 2.68
CA VAL A 22 -11.28 6.39 3.64
C VAL A 22 -11.63 6.76 5.07
N SER A 23 -11.79 5.75 5.91
CA SER A 23 -11.91 5.88 7.36
C SER A 23 -11.42 4.59 8.00
N PHE A 24 -10.57 4.70 9.01
CA PHE A 24 -10.07 3.55 9.76
C PHE A 24 -10.80 3.40 11.09
N SER A 25 -11.19 2.18 11.41
CA SER A 25 -11.67 1.87 12.76
C SER A 25 -10.54 1.96 13.79
N VAL A 26 -10.91 2.08 15.06
CA VAL A 26 -9.95 2.12 16.19
C VAL A 26 -8.98 0.92 16.18
N SER A 27 -9.48 -0.27 15.87
CA SER A 27 -8.66 -1.49 15.80
C SER A 27 -7.72 -1.52 14.60
N GLU A 28 -8.15 -0.98 13.47
CA GLU A 28 -7.32 -0.87 12.26
C GLU A 28 -6.19 0.15 12.48
N LYS A 29 -6.49 1.34 13.04
CA LYS A 29 -5.45 2.32 13.41
C LYS A 29 -4.39 1.73 14.33
N LEU A 30 -4.79 1.01 15.37
CA LEU A 30 -3.83 0.35 16.26
C LEU A 30 -3.00 -0.72 15.52
N THR A 31 -3.62 -1.51 14.65
CA THR A 31 -2.93 -2.54 13.87
C THR A 31 -1.92 -1.94 12.91
N ILE A 32 -2.30 -0.88 12.17
CA ILE A 32 -1.41 -0.16 11.27
C ILE A 32 -0.26 0.47 12.05
N ALA A 33 -0.53 1.14 13.20
CA ALA A 33 0.50 1.75 14.03
C ALA A 33 1.56 0.74 14.48
N LYS A 34 1.13 -0.44 14.94
CA LYS A 34 2.04 -1.53 15.33
C LYS A 34 2.93 -1.97 14.17
N LEU A 35 2.34 -2.22 13.00
CA LEU A 35 3.10 -2.66 11.83
C LEU A 35 4.10 -1.60 11.35
N LEU A 36 3.73 -0.33 11.39
CA LEU A 36 4.60 0.76 11.01
C LEU A 36 5.81 0.88 11.95
N LEU A 37 5.61 0.73 13.26
CA LEU A 37 6.68 0.88 14.26
C LEU A 37 7.50 -0.39 14.47
N GLU A 38 6.89 -1.58 14.49
CA GLU A 38 7.57 -2.83 14.80
C GLU A 38 8.17 -3.52 13.56
N GLU A 39 7.42 -3.58 12.45
CA GLU A 39 7.87 -4.30 11.26
C GLU A 39 8.53 -3.39 10.23
N LEU A 40 7.89 -2.28 9.86
CA LEU A 40 8.45 -1.32 8.90
C LEU A 40 9.54 -0.46 9.54
N LYS A 41 9.44 -0.20 10.86
CA LYS A 41 10.41 0.53 11.68
C LYS A 41 10.57 1.99 11.25
N VAL A 42 9.46 2.69 11.02
CA VAL A 42 9.48 4.14 10.84
C VAL A 42 9.98 4.82 12.12
N ASP A 43 10.56 5.99 11.98
CA ASP A 43 11.10 6.72 13.14
C ASP A 43 10.00 7.36 13.99
N ARG A 44 8.95 7.89 13.34
CA ARG A 44 7.84 8.61 13.96
C ARG A 44 6.53 8.33 13.24
N LEU A 45 5.42 8.54 13.91
CA LEU A 45 4.07 8.23 13.41
C LEU A 45 3.08 9.31 13.85
N GLU A 46 2.50 10.02 12.90
CA GLU A 46 1.40 10.94 13.12
C GLU A 46 0.06 10.20 13.00
N VAL A 47 -0.69 10.11 14.11
CA VAL A 47 -1.80 9.14 14.23
C VAL A 47 -3.18 9.75 14.09
N ALA A 48 -3.34 11.06 14.31
CA ALA A 48 -4.63 11.72 14.27
C ALA A 48 -4.49 13.25 14.26
N SER A 49 -5.61 13.93 13.97
CA SER A 49 -5.82 15.34 14.30
C SER A 49 -6.60 15.44 15.61
N ALA A 50 -6.18 16.34 16.50
CA ALA A 50 -6.86 16.54 17.77
C ALA A 50 -8.29 17.05 17.56
N ARG A 51 -9.23 16.61 18.40
CA ARG A 51 -10.60 17.12 18.49
C ARG A 51 -11.50 16.87 17.27
N VAL A 52 -11.17 15.90 16.43
CA VAL A 52 -12.00 15.55 15.26
C VAL A 52 -13.24 14.75 15.69
N SER A 53 -13.05 13.67 16.46
CA SER A 53 -14.14 12.81 16.92
C SER A 53 -13.78 12.04 18.20
N GLU A 54 -14.78 11.45 18.85
CA GLU A 54 -14.57 10.54 19.99
C GLU A 54 -13.84 9.26 19.55
N GLY A 55 -14.09 8.76 18.34
CA GLY A 55 -13.38 7.61 17.77
C GLY A 55 -11.89 7.87 17.61
N GLU A 56 -11.50 9.08 17.19
CA GLU A 56 -10.10 9.50 17.13
C GLU A 56 -9.45 9.52 18.52
N LEU A 57 -10.16 10.04 19.51
CA LEU A 57 -9.68 10.07 20.89
C LEU A 57 -9.44 8.64 21.41
N GLU A 58 -10.38 7.71 21.16
CA GLU A 58 -10.25 6.32 21.57
C GLU A 58 -9.10 5.62 20.83
N ALA A 59 -8.94 5.85 19.54
CA ALA A 59 -7.84 5.31 18.75
C ALA A 59 -6.48 5.75 19.29
N VAL A 60 -6.31 7.06 19.54
CA VAL A 60 -5.06 7.59 20.08
C VAL A 60 -4.80 7.06 21.48
N LYS A 61 -5.80 6.96 22.37
CA LYS A 61 -5.65 6.34 23.69
C LYS A 61 -5.11 4.91 23.61
N LYS A 62 -5.65 4.10 22.71
CA LYS A 62 -5.16 2.72 22.52
C LYS A 62 -3.75 2.67 21.97
N ILE A 63 -3.41 3.54 21.02
CA ILE A 63 -2.08 3.61 20.43
C ILE A 63 -1.06 4.09 21.46
N THR A 64 -1.35 5.14 22.23
CA THR A 64 -0.44 5.69 23.25
C THR A 64 -0.26 4.74 24.43
N SER A 65 -1.31 4.04 24.87
CA SER A 65 -1.20 2.99 25.90
C SER A 65 -0.26 1.89 25.45
N TRP A 66 -0.49 1.34 24.26
CA TRP A 66 0.39 0.33 23.68
C TRP A 66 1.82 0.83 23.49
N ALA A 67 2.00 2.05 22.97
CA ALA A 67 3.32 2.64 22.73
C ALA A 67 4.09 2.88 24.05
N SER A 68 3.39 3.22 25.14
CA SER A 68 3.97 3.35 26.48
C SER A 68 4.51 2.02 26.99
N GLU A 69 3.75 0.93 26.84
CA GLU A 69 4.16 -0.42 27.22
C GLU A 69 5.38 -0.92 26.41
N HIS A 70 5.57 -0.40 25.18
CA HIS A 70 6.66 -0.79 24.28
C HIS A 70 7.81 0.24 24.20
N ASN A 71 7.84 1.22 25.11
CA ASN A 71 8.88 2.26 25.17
C ASN A 71 9.05 3.06 23.85
N CYS A 72 7.96 3.32 23.15
CA CYS A 72 7.97 4.09 21.91
C CYS A 72 6.95 5.25 21.88
N LEU A 73 6.46 5.69 23.05
CA LEU A 73 5.47 6.76 23.15
C LEU A 73 5.93 8.07 22.52
N GLU A 74 7.22 8.40 22.62
CA GLU A 74 7.83 9.58 22.01
C GLU A 74 7.83 9.58 20.46
N LYS A 75 7.50 8.45 19.86
CA LYS A 75 7.35 8.32 18.40
C LYS A 75 5.93 8.63 17.91
N ILE A 76 4.97 8.74 18.83
CA ILE A 76 3.57 8.99 18.51
C ILE A 76 3.31 10.50 18.53
N GLU A 77 2.94 11.04 17.37
CA GLU A 77 2.68 12.45 17.15
C GLU A 77 1.20 12.70 16.83
N VAL A 78 0.68 13.84 17.24
CA VAL A 78 -0.72 14.25 16.99
C VAL A 78 -0.74 15.66 16.42
N LEU A 79 -1.47 15.87 15.32
CA LEU A 79 -1.71 17.19 14.78
C LEU A 79 -2.62 17.99 15.72
N THR A 80 -2.18 19.17 16.09
CA THR A 80 -2.90 20.07 17.01
C THR A 80 -3.08 21.46 16.41
N PHE A 81 -3.91 22.26 17.07
CA PHE A 81 -4.26 23.59 16.59
C PHE A 81 -3.95 24.66 17.63
N VAL A 82 -3.73 25.90 17.17
CA VAL A 82 -3.62 27.08 18.03
C VAL A 82 -5.04 27.50 18.46
N ASP A 83 -5.54 26.87 19.54
CA ASP A 83 -6.97 26.91 19.92
C ASP A 83 -7.22 27.16 21.41
N ALA A 84 -6.39 28.00 22.02
CA ALA A 84 -6.44 28.35 23.44
C ALA A 84 -6.37 27.12 24.40
N GLY A 85 -5.54 26.13 24.05
CA GLY A 85 -5.24 24.97 24.88
C GLY A 85 -6.23 23.81 24.78
N LYS A 86 -7.27 23.90 23.95
CA LYS A 86 -8.25 22.80 23.79
C LYS A 86 -7.61 21.54 23.21
N SER A 87 -6.73 21.67 22.21
CA SER A 87 -5.96 20.56 21.66
C SER A 87 -4.99 19.97 22.69
N ILE A 88 -4.37 20.79 23.54
CA ILE A 88 -3.48 20.33 24.62
C ILE A 88 -4.24 19.48 25.63
N ASN A 89 -5.43 19.95 26.07
CA ASN A 89 -6.29 19.19 26.98
C ASN A 89 -6.72 17.85 26.37
N TRP A 90 -7.01 17.84 25.06
CA TRP A 90 -7.33 16.62 24.32
C TRP A 90 -6.13 15.65 24.29
N MET A 91 -4.91 16.13 24.05
CA MET A 91 -3.69 15.34 24.08
C MET A 91 -3.40 14.73 25.44
N ILE A 92 -3.59 15.50 26.53
CA ILE A 92 -3.45 15.01 27.89
C ILE A 92 -4.41 13.83 28.13
N ASN A 93 -5.68 13.99 27.72
CA ASN A 93 -6.68 12.93 27.83
C ASN A 93 -6.35 11.71 26.97
N ALA A 94 -5.72 11.92 25.81
CA ALA A 94 -5.28 10.86 24.91
C ALA A 94 -3.95 10.19 25.35
N GLY A 95 -3.24 10.72 26.33
CA GLY A 95 -1.92 10.23 26.77
C GLY A 95 -0.77 10.52 25.82
N ALA A 96 -0.97 11.43 24.83
CA ALA A 96 0.04 11.77 23.83
C ALA A 96 1.09 12.75 24.38
N LYS A 97 2.33 12.66 23.90
CA LYS A 97 3.49 13.42 24.39
C LYS A 97 4.17 14.31 23.35
N VAL A 98 3.80 14.19 22.08
CA VAL A 98 4.37 15.00 20.98
C VAL A 98 3.25 15.59 20.14
N GLN A 99 3.21 16.92 20.05
CA GLN A 99 2.29 17.63 19.16
C GLN A 99 2.97 18.10 17.88
N ASN A 100 2.26 18.03 16.78
CA ASN A 100 2.55 18.74 15.53
C ASN A 100 1.60 19.93 15.45
N LEU A 101 2.04 21.10 15.90
CA LEU A 101 1.22 22.30 15.97
C LEU A 101 1.03 22.90 14.58
N LEU A 102 -0.21 22.90 14.08
CA LEU A 102 -0.55 23.48 12.77
C LEU A 102 -0.64 24.99 12.87
N THR A 103 0.19 25.68 12.11
CA THR A 103 0.27 27.14 12.04
C THR A 103 0.26 27.61 10.59
N LYS A 104 0.34 28.90 10.30
CA LYS A 104 0.27 29.44 8.94
C LYS A 104 1.64 29.88 8.43
N GLY A 105 2.14 29.20 7.41
CA GLY A 105 3.43 29.44 6.76
C GLY A 105 3.38 30.47 5.62
N SER A 106 2.18 30.98 5.24
CA SER A 106 2.02 32.05 4.26
C SER A 106 1.24 33.22 4.82
N LEU A 107 1.60 34.44 4.38
CA LEU A 107 0.88 35.66 4.75
C LEU A 107 -0.57 35.63 4.22
N ASN A 108 -0.79 34.98 3.09
CA ASN A 108 -2.13 34.80 2.50
C ASN A 108 -3.07 34.04 3.45
N HIS A 109 -2.66 32.87 3.95
CA HIS A 109 -3.45 32.08 4.91
C HIS A 109 -3.59 32.82 6.25
N LEU A 110 -2.53 33.49 6.72
CA LEU A 110 -2.60 34.27 7.95
C LEU A 110 -3.65 35.38 7.87
N THR A 111 -3.62 36.15 6.79
CA THR A 111 -4.48 37.34 6.61
C THR A 111 -5.93 36.97 6.31
N HIS A 112 -6.15 36.03 5.39
CA HIS A 112 -7.50 35.75 4.89
C HIS A 112 -8.23 34.65 5.68
N GLN A 113 -7.51 33.65 6.20
CA GLN A 113 -8.12 32.57 6.96
C GLN A 113 -8.17 32.90 8.46
N LEU A 114 -7.04 33.27 9.07
CA LEU A 114 -7.01 33.59 10.51
C LEU A 114 -7.39 35.03 10.82
N LYS A 115 -7.25 35.94 9.87
CA LYS A 115 -7.50 37.39 10.03
C LYS A 115 -6.65 38.00 11.17
N LYS A 116 -5.38 37.59 11.24
CA LYS A 116 -4.41 38.01 12.26
C LYS A 116 -3.21 38.71 11.64
N THR A 117 -2.53 39.54 12.43
CA THR A 117 -1.21 40.07 12.12
C THR A 117 -0.13 39.01 12.48
N PRO A 118 1.08 39.09 11.91
CA PRO A 118 2.19 38.24 12.32
C PRO A 118 2.45 38.26 13.83
N ALA A 119 2.47 39.44 14.45
CA ALA A 119 2.69 39.57 15.90
C ALA A 119 1.65 38.83 16.74
N GLN A 120 0.38 38.94 16.38
CA GLN A 120 -0.71 38.23 17.05
C GLN A 120 -0.56 36.72 16.90
N HIS A 121 -0.22 36.26 15.69
CA HIS A 121 -0.02 34.84 15.41
C HIS A 121 1.15 34.25 16.22
N PHE A 122 2.28 34.95 16.26
CA PHE A 122 3.46 34.53 17.02
C PHE A 122 3.18 34.48 18.52
N ALA A 123 2.46 35.47 19.06
CA ALA A 123 2.06 35.46 20.48
C ALA A 123 1.17 34.25 20.83
N ASP A 124 0.18 33.94 19.99
CA ASP A 124 -0.70 32.78 20.21
C ASP A 124 0.06 31.45 20.14
N ILE A 125 1.03 31.35 19.22
CA ILE A 125 1.90 30.17 19.10
C ILE A 125 2.77 30.02 20.33
N GLN A 126 3.39 31.08 20.80
CA GLN A 126 4.22 31.07 22.01
C GLN A 126 3.42 30.57 23.21
N ILE A 127 2.21 31.11 23.44
CA ILE A 127 1.33 30.70 24.53
C ILE A 127 1.04 29.17 24.42
N ASN A 128 0.79 28.66 23.20
CA ASN A 128 0.52 27.24 23.00
C ASN A 128 1.77 26.38 23.33
N ILE A 129 2.96 26.76 22.83
CA ILE A 129 4.22 26.08 23.11
C ILE A 129 4.52 26.04 24.61
N GLU A 130 4.38 27.18 25.32
CA GLU A 130 4.60 27.27 26.76
C GLU A 130 3.60 26.41 27.53
N SER A 131 2.33 26.40 27.09
CA SER A 131 1.30 25.55 27.69
C SER A 131 1.60 24.06 27.49
N ALA A 132 1.99 23.65 26.30
CA ALA A 132 2.40 22.27 26.00
C ALA A 132 3.59 21.82 26.90
N ALA A 133 4.62 22.66 27.00
CA ALA A 133 5.80 22.38 27.79
C ALA A 133 5.47 22.21 29.30
N LYS A 134 4.54 22.98 29.86
CA LYS A 134 4.05 22.82 31.25
C LYS A 134 3.44 21.45 31.52
N HIS A 135 2.93 20.77 30.49
CA HIS A 135 2.34 19.44 30.58
C HIS A 135 3.28 18.33 30.09
N GLY A 136 4.57 18.64 29.83
CA GLY A 136 5.56 17.71 29.34
C GLY A 136 5.28 17.21 27.93
N ILE A 137 4.61 18.03 27.11
CA ILE A 137 4.33 17.77 25.69
C ILE A 137 5.39 18.49 24.86
N LYS A 138 6.11 17.73 24.02
CA LYS A 138 7.06 18.25 23.04
C LYS A 138 6.32 18.86 21.85
N THR A 139 6.90 19.86 21.23
CA THR A 139 6.26 20.58 20.10
C THR A 139 7.11 20.53 18.85
N ASN A 140 6.51 20.09 17.76
CA ASN A 140 6.91 20.36 16.38
C ASN A 140 5.95 21.40 15.79
N VAL A 141 6.39 22.17 14.79
CA VAL A 141 5.56 23.24 14.22
C VAL A 141 5.42 23.08 12.71
N TYR A 142 4.19 22.88 12.21
CA TYR A 142 3.86 22.92 10.79
C TYR A 142 3.65 24.36 10.30
N LEU A 143 4.32 24.73 9.24
CA LEU A 143 4.12 26.00 8.52
C LEU A 143 3.17 25.77 7.32
N GLU A 144 1.88 25.51 7.57
CA GLU A 144 0.90 25.25 6.49
C GLU A 144 1.00 26.31 5.38
N ASP A 145 0.99 25.85 4.13
CA ASP A 145 1.17 26.68 2.92
C ASP A 145 2.57 27.33 2.80
N TRP A 146 3.60 26.71 3.40
CA TRP A 146 4.97 27.21 3.37
C TRP A 146 5.50 27.43 1.94
N SER A 147 5.20 26.53 0.99
CA SER A 147 5.62 26.66 -0.40
C SER A 147 5.15 27.96 -1.06
N ASN A 148 3.87 28.31 -0.89
CA ASN A 148 3.33 29.59 -1.35
C ASN A 148 3.85 30.77 -0.51
N GLY A 149 4.12 30.55 0.76
CA GLY A 149 4.80 31.51 1.62
C GLY A 149 6.15 31.92 1.04
N MET A 150 6.98 30.95 0.67
CA MET A 150 8.30 31.18 0.04
C MET A 150 8.21 31.86 -1.33
N ARG A 151 7.17 31.57 -2.12
CA ARG A 151 6.93 32.23 -3.40
C ARG A 151 6.47 33.67 -3.27
N ASN A 152 5.54 33.94 -2.36
CA ASN A 152 4.75 35.18 -2.39
C ASN A 152 4.93 36.07 -1.17
N SER A 153 5.45 35.55 -0.06
CA SER A 153 5.62 36.26 1.21
C SER A 153 6.89 35.82 1.96
N LYS A 154 8.00 35.70 1.24
CA LYS A 154 9.26 35.18 1.76
C LYS A 154 9.73 35.93 3.02
N THR A 155 9.60 37.25 3.09
CA THR A 155 9.94 38.03 4.27
C THR A 155 9.21 37.55 5.51
N TYR A 156 7.89 37.33 5.41
CA TYR A 156 7.08 36.79 6.51
C TYR A 156 7.56 35.39 6.93
N VAL A 157 7.87 34.51 5.97
CA VAL A 157 8.38 33.17 6.29
C VAL A 157 9.67 33.25 7.10
N PHE A 158 10.59 34.11 6.72
CA PHE A 158 11.86 34.25 7.44
C PHE A 158 11.69 34.93 8.80
N GLU A 159 10.83 35.94 8.93
CA GLU A 159 10.47 36.53 10.24
C GLU A 159 9.86 35.44 11.16
N TYR A 160 9.04 34.58 10.61
CA TYR A 160 8.43 33.49 11.37
C TYR A 160 9.46 32.43 11.77
N LEU A 161 10.39 32.05 10.89
CA LEU A 161 11.49 31.15 11.23
C LEU A 161 12.42 31.76 12.30
N ASP A 162 12.75 33.07 12.21
CA ASP A 162 13.52 33.76 13.24
C ASP A 162 12.83 33.68 14.62
N PHE A 163 11.51 33.87 14.67
CA PHE A 163 10.73 33.69 15.90
C PHE A 163 10.78 32.23 16.38
N LEU A 164 10.53 31.23 15.51
CA LEU A 164 10.47 29.83 15.91
C LEU A 164 11.80 29.31 16.46
N THR A 165 12.93 29.78 15.93
CA THR A 165 14.28 29.37 16.41
C THR A 165 14.58 29.85 17.82
N THR A 166 13.81 30.80 18.36
CA THR A 166 13.90 31.23 19.77
C THR A 166 13.00 30.43 20.70
N GLN A 167 12.12 29.57 20.17
CA GLN A 167 11.13 28.82 20.95
C GLN A 167 11.66 27.45 21.36
N ASN A 168 11.07 26.86 22.39
CA ASN A 168 11.35 25.49 22.84
C ASN A 168 10.57 24.48 21.96
N ILE A 169 11.09 24.19 20.78
CA ILE A 169 10.50 23.27 19.80
C ILE A 169 11.55 22.26 19.33
N GLU A 170 11.07 21.06 18.91
CA GLU A 170 11.96 19.99 18.45
C GLU A 170 12.24 20.11 16.93
N ARG A 171 11.22 20.45 16.13
CA ARG A 171 11.27 20.42 14.66
C ARG A 171 10.42 21.52 14.04
N ILE A 172 10.83 21.96 12.86
CA ILE A 172 10.03 22.81 11.97
C ILE A 172 9.69 22.00 10.71
N LEU A 173 8.41 21.92 10.39
CA LEU A 173 7.85 21.10 9.34
C LEU A 173 7.44 21.99 8.16
N LEU A 174 8.06 21.74 7.00
CA LEU A 174 7.95 22.55 5.79
C LEU A 174 7.00 21.86 4.76
N PRO A 175 5.70 22.14 4.79
CA PRO A 175 4.77 21.48 3.89
C PRO A 175 4.63 22.22 2.54
N ASP A 176 4.73 21.44 1.47
CA ASP A 176 4.15 21.78 0.18
C ASP A 176 2.67 21.35 0.16
N THR A 177 1.86 22.12 0.86
CA THR A 177 0.46 21.80 1.18
C THR A 177 -0.40 21.55 -0.06
N LEU A 178 -0.12 22.22 -1.17
CA LEU A 178 -0.87 22.12 -2.41
C LEU A 178 -0.10 21.36 -3.51
N GLY A 179 1.05 20.77 -3.18
CA GLY A 179 1.87 20.02 -4.12
C GLY A 179 2.33 20.85 -5.32
N VAL A 180 2.62 22.14 -5.12
CA VAL A 180 2.90 23.10 -6.21
C VAL A 180 4.37 23.27 -6.54
N LEU A 181 5.28 22.80 -5.70
CA LEU A 181 6.71 22.98 -5.91
C LEU A 181 7.22 22.14 -7.08
N THR A 182 8.10 22.75 -7.87
CA THR A 182 9.00 22.02 -8.76
C THR A 182 10.22 21.50 -7.99
N PRO A 183 10.96 20.49 -8.50
CA PRO A 183 12.22 20.06 -7.88
C PRO A 183 13.23 21.18 -7.68
N ASP A 184 13.38 22.08 -8.66
CA ASP A 184 14.29 23.23 -8.59
C ASP A 184 13.88 24.23 -7.50
N GLU A 185 12.58 24.50 -7.35
CA GLU A 185 12.07 25.36 -6.28
C GLU A 185 12.24 24.70 -4.91
N THR A 186 12.01 23.40 -4.81
CA THR A 186 12.24 22.64 -3.58
C THR A 186 13.69 22.74 -3.15
N ALA A 187 14.63 22.50 -4.07
CA ALA A 187 16.05 22.62 -3.82
C ALA A 187 16.42 24.05 -3.37
N ARG A 188 15.97 25.05 -4.10
CA ARG A 188 16.28 26.46 -3.81
C ARG A 188 15.74 26.90 -2.46
N PHE A 189 14.44 26.68 -2.20
CA PHE A 189 13.81 27.18 -0.97
C PHE A 189 14.34 26.51 0.29
N ILE A 190 14.60 25.20 0.22
CA ILE A 190 15.18 24.48 1.36
C ILE A 190 16.63 24.89 1.58
N SER A 191 17.41 25.08 0.51
CA SER A 191 18.80 25.56 0.64
C SER A 191 18.86 26.94 1.27
N GLU A 192 18.01 27.89 0.88
CA GLU A 192 17.93 29.22 1.48
C GLU A 192 17.61 29.14 2.99
N VAL A 193 16.67 28.25 3.38
CA VAL A 193 16.32 28.03 4.80
C VAL A 193 17.49 27.39 5.55
N ARG A 194 18.12 26.37 4.98
CA ARG A 194 19.25 25.66 5.61
C ARG A 194 20.50 26.53 5.76
N GLU A 195 20.78 27.42 4.81
CA GLU A 195 21.87 28.36 4.88
C GLU A 195 21.73 29.28 6.10
N LYS A 196 20.53 29.82 6.34
CA LYS A 196 20.28 30.72 7.46
C LYS A 196 20.17 30.00 8.82
N TYR A 197 19.62 28.75 8.82
CA TYR A 197 19.38 27.98 10.05
C TYR A 197 20.05 26.59 10.02
N PRO A 198 21.38 26.51 10.01
CA PRO A 198 22.12 25.28 9.76
C PRO A 198 21.95 24.20 10.83
N ILE A 199 21.63 24.58 12.06
CA ILE A 199 21.47 23.63 13.20
C ILE A 199 20.03 23.23 13.48
N THR A 200 19.05 23.91 12.89
CA THR A 200 17.63 23.62 13.10
C THR A 200 17.21 22.32 12.40
N HIS A 201 16.36 21.54 13.05
CA HIS A 201 15.81 20.34 12.47
C HIS A 201 14.61 20.70 11.58
N PHE A 202 14.73 20.43 10.29
CA PHE A 202 13.67 20.63 9.31
C PHE A 202 13.22 19.31 8.71
N ASP A 203 11.89 19.13 8.64
CA ASP A 203 11.26 18.04 7.89
C ASP A 203 10.53 18.61 6.67
N PHE A 204 10.48 17.82 5.61
CA PHE A 204 9.73 18.13 4.40
C PHE A 204 8.49 17.25 4.30
N HIS A 205 7.33 17.86 4.01
CA HIS A 205 6.05 17.21 3.76
C HIS A 205 5.55 17.64 2.37
N GLY A 206 5.46 16.72 1.43
CA GLY A 206 5.11 17.03 0.04
C GLY A 206 3.85 16.32 -0.43
N HIS A 207 2.82 17.10 -0.84
CA HIS A 207 1.71 16.57 -1.62
C HIS A 207 2.11 16.27 -3.07
N ASN A 208 1.29 15.49 -3.78
CA ASN A 208 1.66 14.89 -5.07
C ASN A 208 0.77 15.35 -6.23
N ASP A 209 0.22 16.57 -6.16
CA ASP A 209 -0.80 17.07 -7.09
C ASP A 209 -0.33 17.12 -8.56
N TYR A 210 0.96 17.34 -8.81
CA TYR A 210 1.59 17.30 -10.13
C TYR A 210 2.41 16.03 -10.39
N ASP A 211 2.27 15.00 -9.53
CA ASP A 211 3.09 13.77 -9.56
C ASP A 211 4.61 14.01 -9.40
N LEU A 212 4.98 15.13 -8.76
CA LEU A 212 6.37 15.51 -8.47
C LEU A 212 6.80 15.18 -7.04
N GLY A 213 5.93 14.61 -6.22
CA GLY A 213 6.18 14.42 -4.79
C GLY A 213 7.47 13.64 -4.50
N VAL A 214 7.79 12.57 -5.23
CA VAL A 214 9.03 11.79 -5.04
C VAL A 214 10.27 12.57 -5.50
N ALA A 215 10.18 13.30 -6.59
CA ALA A 215 11.27 14.14 -7.07
C ALA A 215 11.57 15.27 -6.07
N ASN A 216 10.53 15.90 -5.54
CA ASN A 216 10.65 16.94 -4.50
C ASN A 216 11.25 16.38 -3.21
N VAL A 217 10.86 15.17 -2.78
CA VAL A 217 11.48 14.48 -1.65
C VAL A 217 12.99 14.30 -1.86
N MET A 218 13.41 13.85 -3.03
CA MET A 218 14.83 13.68 -3.34
C MET A 218 15.60 15.02 -3.24
N GLU A 219 15.07 16.08 -3.85
CA GLU A 219 15.68 17.40 -3.78
C GLU A 219 15.69 17.99 -2.37
N ALA A 220 14.62 17.76 -1.59
CA ALA A 220 14.57 18.18 -0.19
C ALA A 220 15.70 17.53 0.64
N VAL A 221 15.92 16.21 0.46
CA VAL A 221 17.00 15.49 1.15
C VAL A 221 18.38 16.01 0.72
N LYS A 222 18.61 16.21 -0.57
CA LYS A 222 19.87 16.79 -1.11
C LYS A 222 20.13 18.18 -0.54
N SER A 223 19.08 18.97 -0.38
CA SER A 223 19.15 20.34 0.16
C SER A 223 19.27 20.40 1.69
N GLY A 224 19.22 19.25 2.37
CA GLY A 224 19.62 19.16 3.77
C GLY A 224 18.50 19.03 4.80
N VAL A 225 17.28 18.66 4.44
CA VAL A 225 16.25 18.31 5.46
C VAL A 225 16.67 17.10 6.28
N ASN A 226 16.17 17.02 7.49
CA ASN A 226 16.49 15.99 8.46
C ASN A 226 15.48 14.85 8.48
N GLY A 227 14.24 15.14 8.07
CA GLY A 227 13.14 14.16 8.04
C GLY A 227 12.20 14.36 6.87
N LEU A 228 11.40 13.33 6.61
CA LEU A 228 10.42 13.26 5.54
C LEU A 228 9.08 12.79 6.12
N HIS A 229 8.00 13.45 5.71
CA HIS A 229 6.64 13.01 5.99
C HIS A 229 6.09 12.30 4.76
N LEU A 230 5.74 11.04 4.92
CA LEU A 230 5.33 10.16 3.83
C LEU A 230 4.06 9.40 4.23
N THR A 231 3.35 8.86 3.24
CA THR A 231 2.21 7.99 3.50
C THR A 231 2.37 6.65 2.79
N ILE A 232 1.84 5.60 3.39
CA ILE A 232 1.71 4.30 2.72
C ILE A 232 0.81 4.51 1.50
N ASN A 233 1.23 3.95 0.36
CA ASN A 233 0.54 4.02 -0.93
C ASN A 233 0.37 5.44 -1.50
N GLY A 234 0.94 6.47 -0.87
CA GLY A 234 0.76 7.84 -1.28
C GLY A 234 -0.64 8.39 -0.98
N MET A 235 -1.31 7.86 0.04
CA MET A 235 -2.63 8.31 0.47
C MET A 235 -2.60 9.75 0.98
N GLY A 236 -3.74 10.45 0.92
CA GLY A 236 -3.91 11.84 1.36
C GLY A 236 -4.98 12.55 0.55
N GLU A 237 -5.22 13.82 0.88
CA GLU A 237 -6.18 14.65 0.13
C GLU A 237 -5.78 14.79 -1.35
N ARG A 238 -6.76 14.99 -2.22
CA ARG A 238 -6.61 15.23 -3.67
C ARG A 238 -5.81 14.12 -4.36
N ALA A 239 -4.56 14.39 -4.80
CA ALA A 239 -3.67 13.40 -5.41
C ALA A 239 -2.77 12.66 -4.38
N GLY A 240 -2.96 12.96 -3.09
CA GLY A 240 -2.25 12.32 -1.99
C GLY A 240 -0.88 12.94 -1.71
N ASN A 241 -0.07 12.19 -0.96
CA ASN A 241 1.28 12.56 -0.53
C ASN A 241 2.34 11.82 -1.33
N ALA A 242 3.60 12.20 -1.14
CA ALA A 242 4.73 11.43 -1.65
C ALA A 242 4.67 9.99 -1.13
N PRO A 243 4.60 8.97 -2.02
CA PRO A 243 4.43 7.57 -1.62
C PRO A 243 5.70 7.03 -0.96
N MET A 244 5.55 6.49 0.25
CA MET A 244 6.67 6.05 1.10
C MET A 244 7.62 5.08 0.38
N ALA A 245 7.08 4.07 -0.28
CA ALA A 245 7.90 3.05 -0.93
C ALA A 245 8.82 3.62 -2.02
N SER A 246 8.28 4.50 -2.87
CA SER A 246 9.05 5.16 -3.93
C SER A 246 10.07 6.15 -3.37
N ALA A 247 9.67 6.94 -2.37
CA ALA A 247 10.55 7.92 -1.73
C ALA A 247 11.76 7.25 -1.06
N ILE A 248 11.53 6.18 -0.30
CA ILE A 248 12.62 5.41 0.35
C ILE A 248 13.56 4.81 -0.71
N ALA A 249 13.00 4.19 -1.76
CA ALA A 249 13.82 3.59 -2.81
C ALA A 249 14.71 4.63 -3.50
N VAL A 250 14.13 5.78 -3.91
CA VAL A 250 14.89 6.86 -4.58
C VAL A 250 15.99 7.43 -3.68
N VAL A 251 15.70 7.69 -2.41
CA VAL A 251 16.71 8.23 -1.48
C VAL A 251 17.85 7.24 -1.26
N ASN A 252 17.53 5.96 -1.02
CA ASN A 252 18.55 4.94 -0.77
C ASN A 252 19.39 4.60 -2.01
N ASP A 253 18.82 4.66 -3.22
CA ASP A 253 19.51 4.27 -4.46
C ASP A 253 20.35 5.41 -5.05
N PHE A 254 19.86 6.65 -4.96
CA PHE A 254 20.52 7.78 -5.64
C PHE A 254 21.33 8.70 -4.73
N LEU A 255 21.14 8.62 -3.39
CA LEU A 255 21.85 9.50 -2.45
C LEU A 255 22.83 8.69 -1.57
N THR A 256 24.11 8.79 -1.89
CA THR A 256 25.16 7.96 -1.26
C THR A 256 25.61 8.44 0.12
N ASP A 257 25.36 9.69 0.45
CA ASP A 257 25.77 10.37 1.70
C ASP A 257 24.72 10.29 2.82
N VAL A 258 23.52 9.76 2.50
CA VAL A 258 22.41 9.61 3.45
C VAL A 258 22.01 8.15 3.61
N ARG A 259 21.19 7.87 4.63
CA ARG A 259 20.54 6.56 4.83
C ARG A 259 19.16 6.74 5.44
N ILE A 260 18.23 5.91 5.01
CA ILE A 260 16.94 5.64 5.66
C ILE A 260 17.02 4.24 6.27
N THR A 261 16.58 4.08 7.53
CA THR A 261 16.73 2.81 8.30
C THR A 261 15.45 1.99 8.34
N VAL A 262 14.47 2.31 7.52
CA VAL A 262 13.21 1.59 7.39
C VAL A 262 13.46 0.17 6.85
N ASN A 263 12.69 -0.81 7.33
CA ASN A 263 12.75 -2.18 6.84
C ASN A 263 11.99 -2.34 5.51
N GLU A 264 12.68 -2.20 4.40
CA GLU A 264 12.07 -2.22 3.06
C GLU A 264 11.35 -3.54 2.72
N LYS A 265 11.74 -4.66 3.34
CA LYS A 265 11.05 -5.96 3.15
C LYS A 265 9.61 -5.95 3.66
N ALA A 266 9.30 -5.10 4.62
CA ALA A 266 7.95 -4.95 5.17
C ALA A 266 7.03 -4.07 4.31
N LEU A 267 7.56 -3.24 3.39
CA LEU A 267 6.79 -2.28 2.61
C LEU A 267 5.62 -2.91 1.88
N ASN A 268 5.82 -4.02 1.20
CA ASN A 268 4.76 -4.68 0.45
C ASN A 268 3.64 -5.23 1.36
N LYS A 269 4.00 -5.80 2.53
CA LYS A 269 3.03 -6.31 3.51
C LYS A 269 2.18 -5.19 4.08
N VAL A 270 2.81 -4.10 4.52
CA VAL A 270 2.12 -2.94 5.09
C VAL A 270 1.25 -2.26 4.04
N SER A 271 1.77 -2.09 2.82
CA SER A 271 1.04 -1.54 1.68
C SER A 271 -0.27 -2.29 1.40
N LYS A 272 -0.23 -3.62 1.34
CA LYS A 272 -1.40 -4.47 1.12
C LYS A 272 -2.41 -4.40 2.28
N LEU A 273 -1.93 -4.36 3.53
CA LEU A 273 -2.83 -4.26 4.67
C LEU A 273 -3.57 -2.93 4.67
N VAL A 274 -2.85 -1.82 4.42
CA VAL A 274 -3.46 -0.50 4.30
C VAL A 274 -4.44 -0.44 3.12
N GLU A 275 -4.11 -1.06 1.97
CA GLU A 275 -5.05 -1.22 0.85
C GLU A 275 -6.34 -1.93 1.28
N THR A 276 -6.20 -3.01 2.05
CA THR A 276 -7.35 -3.81 2.52
C THR A 276 -8.23 -3.02 3.49
N PHE A 277 -7.64 -2.34 4.46
CA PHE A 277 -8.39 -1.58 5.47
C PHE A 277 -9.01 -0.29 4.91
N SER A 278 -8.29 0.41 4.07
CA SER A 278 -8.77 1.67 3.47
C SER A 278 -9.74 1.47 2.32
N GLY A 279 -9.75 0.30 1.68
CA GLY A 279 -10.43 0.09 0.39
C GLY A 279 -9.79 0.86 -0.79
N PHE A 280 -8.74 1.64 -0.55
CA PHE A 280 -8.01 2.40 -1.56
C PHE A 280 -7.11 1.47 -2.38
N ARG A 281 -7.57 1.09 -3.57
CA ARG A 281 -6.89 0.11 -4.44
C ARG A 281 -5.60 0.66 -5.02
N ILE A 282 -4.54 -0.12 -4.92
CA ILE A 282 -3.22 0.22 -5.46
C ILE A 282 -3.19 -0.10 -6.96
N PRO A 283 -2.81 0.85 -7.83
CA PRO A 283 -2.56 0.56 -9.23
C PRO A 283 -1.51 -0.54 -9.39
N VAL A 284 -1.78 -1.51 -10.29
CA VAL A 284 -0.89 -2.66 -10.49
C VAL A 284 0.53 -2.28 -10.90
N ASN A 285 0.72 -1.10 -11.48
CA ASN A 285 2.00 -0.52 -11.89
C ASN A 285 2.56 0.51 -10.89
N LYS A 286 1.97 0.65 -9.69
CA LYS A 286 2.52 1.55 -8.65
C LYS A 286 3.95 1.13 -8.30
N PRO A 287 4.95 2.02 -8.41
CA PRO A 287 6.33 1.67 -8.13
C PRO A 287 6.51 0.94 -6.80
N VAL A 288 7.38 -0.06 -6.76
CA VAL A 288 7.75 -0.92 -5.62
C VAL A 288 6.63 -1.84 -5.14
N VAL A 289 5.41 -1.36 -4.90
CA VAL A 289 4.32 -2.11 -4.24
C VAL A 289 3.27 -2.67 -5.19
N GLY A 290 3.13 -2.14 -6.40
CA GLY A 290 2.16 -2.59 -7.38
C GLY A 290 2.37 -4.07 -7.79
N ALA A 291 1.31 -4.77 -8.13
CA ALA A 291 1.35 -6.20 -8.40
C ALA A 291 2.30 -6.57 -9.55
N ASN A 292 2.43 -5.72 -10.58
CA ASN A 292 3.15 -6.01 -11.82
C ASN A 292 4.55 -5.39 -11.91
N VAL A 293 5.00 -4.62 -10.92
CA VAL A 293 6.26 -3.84 -11.03
C VAL A 293 7.53 -4.68 -11.14
N PHE A 294 7.46 -5.95 -10.73
CA PHE A 294 8.54 -6.93 -10.87
C PHE A 294 8.19 -8.05 -11.85
N THR A 295 7.30 -7.77 -12.81
CA THR A 295 6.84 -8.74 -13.79
C THR A 295 7.37 -8.37 -15.18
N GLN A 296 8.17 -9.26 -15.77
CA GLN A 296 8.63 -9.16 -17.14
C GLN A 296 7.62 -9.83 -18.08
N THR A 297 7.25 -9.15 -19.16
CA THR A 297 6.27 -9.66 -20.12
C THR A 297 6.90 -10.08 -21.43
N ALA A 298 7.89 -9.32 -21.93
CA ALA A 298 8.54 -9.60 -23.20
C ALA A 298 9.55 -10.77 -23.09
N GLY A 299 9.47 -11.72 -24.02
CA GLY A 299 10.38 -12.87 -24.07
C GLY A 299 11.86 -12.51 -24.16
N ILE A 300 12.18 -11.39 -24.86
CA ILE A 300 13.54 -10.88 -24.98
C ILE A 300 14.11 -10.41 -23.61
N HIS A 301 13.25 -9.88 -22.73
CA HIS A 301 13.67 -9.47 -21.39
C HIS A 301 13.98 -10.70 -20.52
N ALA A 302 13.11 -11.73 -20.57
CA ALA A 302 13.36 -12.97 -19.86
C ALA A 302 14.64 -13.68 -20.33
N ASP A 303 14.91 -13.69 -21.64
CA ASP A 303 16.14 -14.21 -22.21
C ASP A 303 17.37 -13.40 -21.77
N GLY A 304 17.24 -12.05 -21.74
CA GLY A 304 18.32 -11.17 -21.29
C GLY A 304 18.63 -11.29 -19.80
N ASP A 305 17.62 -11.57 -18.98
CA ASP A 305 17.81 -11.84 -17.55
C ASP A 305 18.66 -13.11 -17.32
N HIS A 306 18.57 -14.10 -18.20
CA HIS A 306 19.46 -15.27 -18.20
C HIS A 306 20.88 -14.97 -18.70
N LYS A 307 21.05 -13.90 -19.48
CA LYS A 307 22.31 -13.48 -20.08
C LYS A 307 22.94 -12.32 -19.32
N ASN A 308 23.32 -12.55 -18.05
CA ASN A 308 23.98 -11.57 -17.20
C ASN A 308 23.08 -10.42 -16.71
N ASN A 309 21.82 -10.70 -16.43
CA ASN A 309 20.87 -9.74 -15.82
C ASN A 309 20.71 -8.43 -16.61
N LEU A 310 20.67 -8.50 -17.95
CA LEU A 310 20.68 -7.34 -18.84
C LEU A 310 19.50 -6.37 -18.60
N TYR A 311 18.40 -6.84 -18.02
CA TYR A 311 17.20 -6.04 -17.72
C TYR A 311 16.96 -5.85 -16.22
N PHE A 312 18.01 -5.96 -15.41
CA PHE A 312 17.95 -5.65 -13.99
C PHE A 312 18.29 -4.19 -13.75
N ASN A 313 17.72 -3.63 -12.69
CA ASN A 313 18.05 -2.32 -12.12
C ASN A 313 18.19 -2.48 -10.60
N ASP A 314 18.50 -1.40 -9.90
CA ASP A 314 18.73 -1.42 -8.45
C ASP A 314 17.48 -1.73 -7.62
N LEU A 315 16.28 -1.62 -8.22
CA LEU A 315 15.02 -2.05 -7.61
C LEU A 315 14.86 -3.58 -7.68
N MET A 316 15.71 -4.29 -6.94
CA MET A 316 15.65 -5.75 -6.87
C MET A 316 14.44 -6.20 -6.05
N PRO A 317 13.60 -7.13 -6.55
CA PRO A 317 12.38 -7.56 -5.85
C PRO A 317 12.64 -8.15 -4.47
N GLU A 318 13.74 -8.86 -4.26
CA GLU A 318 14.13 -9.47 -2.98
C GLU A 318 14.34 -8.45 -1.87
N ARG A 319 14.77 -7.23 -2.22
CA ARG A 319 14.92 -6.09 -1.32
C ARG A 319 13.59 -5.73 -0.64
N PHE A 320 12.48 -5.91 -1.37
CA PHE A 320 11.12 -5.59 -0.93
C PHE A 320 10.33 -6.84 -0.51
N GLY A 321 11.00 -7.96 -0.24
CA GLY A 321 10.35 -9.24 0.12
C GLY A 321 9.50 -9.84 -1.01
N ARG A 322 9.84 -9.54 -2.27
CA ARG A 322 9.12 -10.00 -3.46
C ARG A 322 10.00 -10.88 -4.34
N LYS A 323 9.42 -11.44 -5.40
CA LYS A 323 10.12 -12.23 -6.42
C LYS A 323 9.84 -11.65 -7.79
N ARG A 324 10.79 -11.79 -8.71
CA ARG A 324 10.60 -11.49 -10.13
C ARG A 324 9.64 -12.53 -10.72
N LYS A 325 8.75 -12.06 -11.59
CA LYS A 325 7.79 -12.92 -12.29
C LYS A 325 7.92 -12.72 -13.80
N TYR A 326 7.52 -13.73 -14.54
CA TYR A 326 7.48 -13.70 -16.00
C TYR A 326 6.04 -13.95 -16.45
N ALA A 327 5.40 -12.90 -16.97
CA ALA A 327 4.01 -13.00 -17.42
C ALA A 327 3.87 -13.89 -18.65
N LEU A 328 2.73 -14.56 -18.74
CA LEU A 328 2.33 -15.38 -19.86
C LEU A 328 1.28 -14.67 -20.69
N GLY A 329 1.40 -14.68 -22.02
CA GLY A 329 0.47 -14.03 -22.92
C GLY A 329 1.03 -13.79 -24.32
N LYS A 330 0.44 -12.85 -25.04
CA LYS A 330 0.76 -12.54 -26.45
C LYS A 330 2.24 -12.31 -26.75
N THR A 331 2.98 -11.68 -25.86
CA THR A 331 4.40 -11.33 -26.04
C THR A 331 5.35 -12.34 -25.42
N SER A 332 4.84 -13.47 -24.92
CA SER A 332 5.65 -14.51 -24.31
C SER A 332 6.55 -15.21 -25.33
N GLY A 333 7.83 -15.32 -25.00
CA GLY A 333 8.79 -16.15 -25.69
C GLY A 333 9.04 -17.46 -24.95
N LYS A 334 9.83 -18.38 -25.56
CA LYS A 334 10.24 -19.64 -24.94
C LYS A 334 10.83 -19.43 -23.53
N ALA A 335 11.65 -18.39 -23.35
CA ALA A 335 12.33 -18.11 -22.07
C ALA A 335 11.34 -17.81 -20.93
N ASN A 336 10.25 -17.06 -21.20
CA ASN A 336 9.22 -16.79 -20.19
C ASN A 336 8.57 -18.10 -19.72
N ILE A 337 8.23 -18.98 -20.67
CA ILE A 337 7.55 -20.23 -20.38
C ILE A 337 8.48 -21.18 -19.65
N GLN A 338 9.72 -21.34 -20.11
CA GLN A 338 10.73 -22.15 -19.43
C GLN A 338 10.92 -21.75 -17.97
N LYS A 339 10.94 -20.43 -17.70
CA LYS A 339 11.09 -19.94 -16.34
C LYS A 339 9.89 -20.30 -15.46
N ASN A 340 8.68 -20.10 -15.96
CA ASN A 340 7.48 -20.51 -15.24
C ASN A 340 7.40 -22.02 -15.02
N LEU A 341 7.83 -22.83 -16.00
CA LEU A 341 7.92 -24.28 -15.88
C LEU A 341 8.93 -24.71 -14.80
N GLN A 342 10.11 -24.09 -14.78
CA GLN A 342 11.12 -24.34 -13.73
C GLN A 342 10.58 -24.06 -12.33
N ASP A 343 9.84 -22.95 -12.16
CA ASP A 343 9.24 -22.60 -10.88
C ASP A 343 8.17 -23.61 -10.45
N LEU A 344 7.55 -24.32 -11.40
CA LEU A 344 6.59 -25.42 -11.15
C LEU A 344 7.27 -26.80 -11.05
N GLY A 345 8.58 -26.90 -11.25
CA GLY A 345 9.29 -28.18 -11.31
C GLY A 345 8.98 -29.02 -12.57
N LEU A 346 8.47 -28.37 -13.64
CA LEU A 346 8.12 -29.00 -14.90
C LEU A 346 9.20 -28.78 -15.95
N SER A 347 9.37 -29.75 -16.88
CA SER A 347 10.25 -29.64 -18.03
C SER A 347 9.56 -30.12 -19.31
N LEU A 348 9.76 -29.41 -20.41
CA LEU A 348 9.27 -29.77 -21.73
C LEU A 348 10.44 -29.83 -22.71
N ASN A 349 10.39 -30.75 -23.70
CA ASN A 349 11.31 -30.71 -24.80
C ASN A 349 11.04 -29.55 -25.75
N ASP A 350 11.95 -29.24 -26.68
CA ASP A 350 11.85 -28.09 -27.58
C ASP A 350 10.58 -28.06 -28.44
N ASN A 351 10.08 -29.23 -28.86
CA ASN A 351 8.89 -29.34 -29.70
C ASN A 351 7.61 -29.12 -28.88
N GLU A 352 7.53 -29.68 -27.70
CA GLU A 352 6.46 -29.48 -26.73
C GLU A 352 6.40 -28.02 -26.29
N LEU A 353 7.54 -27.44 -25.93
CA LEU A 353 7.66 -26.04 -25.54
C LEU A 353 7.18 -25.10 -26.66
N LYS A 354 7.49 -25.41 -27.92
CA LYS A 354 7.01 -24.63 -29.06
C LYS A 354 5.48 -24.67 -29.19
N LYS A 355 4.86 -25.85 -29.04
CA LYS A 355 3.39 -26.01 -29.10
C LYS A 355 2.69 -25.24 -27.95
N VAL A 356 3.19 -25.39 -26.73
CA VAL A 356 2.67 -24.69 -25.55
C VAL A 356 2.84 -23.17 -25.69
N THR A 357 4.00 -22.71 -26.20
CA THR A 357 4.24 -21.29 -26.48
C THR A 357 3.20 -20.74 -27.44
N GLN A 358 2.96 -21.44 -28.56
CA GLN A 358 1.99 -21.03 -29.56
C GLN A 358 0.58 -20.91 -28.95
N ARG A 359 0.18 -21.90 -28.13
CA ARG A 359 -1.13 -21.89 -27.49
C ARG A 359 -1.30 -20.72 -26.53
N ILE A 360 -0.27 -20.38 -25.74
CA ILE A 360 -0.28 -19.24 -24.82
C ILE A 360 -0.40 -17.91 -25.58
N ILE A 361 0.28 -17.79 -26.72
CA ILE A 361 0.16 -16.61 -27.59
C ILE A 361 -1.27 -16.48 -28.14
N GLU A 362 -1.86 -17.58 -28.61
CA GLU A 362 -3.25 -17.60 -29.09
C GLU A 362 -4.27 -17.18 -28.03
N LEU A 363 -4.08 -17.66 -26.77
CA LEU A 363 -4.91 -17.25 -25.64
C LEU A 363 -4.74 -15.74 -25.37
N GLY A 364 -3.50 -15.26 -25.37
CA GLY A 364 -3.20 -13.84 -25.22
C GLY A 364 -3.75 -12.94 -26.34
N ASP A 365 -3.78 -13.44 -27.60
CA ASP A 365 -4.42 -12.74 -28.74
C ASP A 365 -5.93 -12.62 -28.56
N LYS A 366 -6.55 -13.58 -27.90
CA LYS A 366 -7.96 -13.54 -27.48
C LYS A 366 -8.21 -12.69 -26.23
N LYS A 367 -7.19 -11.98 -25.73
CA LYS A 367 -7.22 -11.20 -24.48
C LYS A 367 -7.44 -12.05 -23.21
N GLU A 368 -7.22 -13.34 -23.29
CA GLU A 368 -7.23 -14.21 -22.11
C GLU A 368 -5.98 -13.98 -21.28
N VAL A 369 -6.13 -13.85 -19.96
CA VAL A 369 -5.01 -13.69 -19.04
C VAL A 369 -4.56 -15.09 -18.59
N VAL A 370 -3.36 -15.47 -18.98
CA VAL A 370 -2.75 -16.76 -18.59
C VAL A 370 -1.90 -16.54 -17.33
N SER A 371 -2.14 -17.34 -16.31
CA SER A 371 -1.32 -17.37 -15.07
C SER A 371 -0.36 -18.54 -15.09
N GLN A 372 0.59 -18.55 -14.17
CA GLN A 372 1.53 -19.68 -14.01
C GLN A 372 0.78 -20.97 -13.64
N GLU A 373 -0.28 -20.85 -12.84
CA GLU A 373 -1.13 -21.95 -12.40
C GLU A 373 -1.98 -22.55 -13.53
N ASP A 374 -2.16 -21.84 -14.65
CA ASP A 374 -2.84 -22.36 -15.84
C ASP A 374 -1.94 -23.25 -16.71
N LEU A 375 -0.60 -23.13 -16.57
CA LEU A 375 0.36 -23.86 -17.41
C LEU A 375 0.15 -25.37 -17.44
N PRO A 376 0.02 -26.09 -16.31
CA PRO A 376 -0.20 -27.53 -16.33
C PRO A 376 -1.44 -27.93 -17.14
N TYR A 377 -2.53 -27.16 -17.07
CA TYR A 377 -3.76 -27.42 -17.84
C TYR A 377 -3.56 -27.19 -19.33
N ILE A 378 -2.86 -26.10 -19.68
CA ILE A 378 -2.54 -25.80 -21.08
C ILE A 378 -1.61 -26.90 -21.68
N ILE A 379 -0.67 -27.39 -20.91
CA ILE A 379 0.23 -28.46 -21.31
C ILE A 379 -0.57 -29.75 -21.55
N SER A 380 -1.45 -30.11 -20.63
CA SER A 380 -2.32 -31.28 -20.77
C SER A 380 -3.17 -31.21 -22.04
N ASP A 381 -3.81 -30.05 -22.29
CA ASP A 381 -4.65 -29.82 -23.46
C ASP A 381 -3.87 -29.87 -24.79
N VAL A 382 -2.66 -29.28 -24.82
CA VAL A 382 -1.87 -29.11 -26.06
C VAL A 382 -1.13 -30.38 -26.44
N LEU A 383 -0.68 -31.15 -25.45
CA LEU A 383 0.16 -32.33 -25.66
C LEU A 383 -0.62 -33.64 -25.61
N ASP A 384 -1.93 -33.56 -25.30
CA ASP A 384 -2.80 -34.71 -25.09
C ASP A 384 -2.19 -35.73 -24.09
N ILE A 385 -1.53 -35.20 -23.07
CA ILE A 385 -0.89 -35.93 -22.00
C ILE A 385 -1.64 -35.63 -20.71
N ASP A 386 -2.08 -36.63 -19.98
CA ASP A 386 -2.58 -36.46 -18.61
C ASP A 386 -1.44 -36.06 -17.66
N THR A 387 -0.95 -34.83 -17.84
CA THR A 387 0.10 -34.22 -16.97
C THR A 387 -0.44 -33.85 -15.60
N ILE A 388 -1.78 -33.80 -15.46
CA ILE A 388 -2.47 -33.62 -14.19
C ILE A 388 -3.48 -34.77 -14.09
N GLU A 389 -3.23 -35.70 -13.18
CA GLU A 389 -4.36 -36.41 -12.59
C GLU A 389 -5.28 -35.33 -11.99
N ARG A 390 -6.37 -34.98 -12.70
CA ARG A 390 -7.43 -34.18 -12.08
C ARG A 390 -8.01 -35.01 -10.96
N ARG A 391 -7.37 -34.89 -9.80
CA ARG A 391 -7.78 -35.62 -8.59
C ARG A 391 -9.16 -35.22 -8.14
N VAL A 392 -9.52 -33.95 -8.43
CA VAL A 392 -10.83 -33.37 -8.06
C VAL A 392 -11.49 -32.75 -9.28
N ILE A 393 -12.69 -33.20 -9.59
CA ILE A 393 -13.53 -32.69 -10.68
C ILE A 393 -14.88 -32.29 -10.11
N VAL A 394 -15.35 -31.08 -10.41
CA VAL A 394 -16.74 -30.68 -10.14
C VAL A 394 -17.64 -31.26 -11.23
N GLU A 395 -18.18 -32.47 -11.00
CA GLU A 395 -19.00 -33.15 -12.01
C GLU A 395 -20.34 -32.48 -12.27
N ASN A 396 -20.98 -32.00 -11.21
CA ASN A 396 -22.29 -31.33 -11.33
C ASN A 396 -22.54 -30.46 -10.09
N TYR A 397 -23.39 -29.46 -10.27
CA TYR A 397 -23.89 -28.64 -9.17
C TYR A 397 -25.26 -28.06 -9.52
N VAL A 398 -26.05 -27.81 -8.48
CA VAL A 398 -27.31 -27.07 -8.55
C VAL A 398 -27.19 -25.87 -7.63
N LEU A 399 -27.41 -24.68 -8.16
CA LEU A 399 -27.41 -23.42 -7.39
C LEU A 399 -28.85 -22.89 -7.39
N THR A 400 -29.40 -22.64 -6.21
CA THR A 400 -30.72 -22.05 -6.05
C THR A 400 -30.62 -20.68 -5.44
N HIS A 401 -31.24 -19.71 -6.08
CA HIS A 401 -31.35 -18.35 -5.57
C HIS A 401 -32.79 -17.85 -5.80
N ALA A 402 -33.44 -17.43 -4.75
CA ALA A 402 -34.75 -16.81 -4.81
C ALA A 402 -34.86 -15.65 -3.81
N LYS A 403 -35.65 -14.62 -4.15
CA LYS A 403 -35.87 -13.47 -3.28
C LYS A 403 -36.49 -13.92 -1.94
N GLY A 404 -35.84 -13.54 -0.84
CA GLY A 404 -36.33 -13.86 0.52
C GLY A 404 -35.94 -15.23 1.05
N LEU A 405 -35.20 -16.05 0.28
CA LEU A 405 -34.66 -17.34 0.72
C LEU A 405 -33.12 -17.29 0.71
N LYS A 406 -32.50 -18.05 1.60
CA LYS A 406 -31.04 -18.22 1.56
C LYS A 406 -30.66 -19.04 0.33
N PRO A 407 -29.65 -18.59 -0.43
CA PRO A 407 -29.08 -19.38 -1.51
C PRO A 407 -28.67 -20.76 -1.02
N SER A 408 -28.89 -21.76 -1.83
CA SER A 408 -28.49 -23.13 -1.51
C SER A 408 -27.80 -23.80 -2.71
N THR A 409 -26.96 -24.76 -2.43
CA THR A 409 -26.30 -25.56 -3.46
C THR A 409 -26.29 -27.05 -3.10
N THR A 410 -26.33 -27.88 -4.13
CA THR A 410 -25.94 -29.28 -4.07
C THR A 410 -24.80 -29.47 -5.03
N ILE A 411 -23.67 -30.03 -4.59
CA ILE A 411 -22.49 -30.27 -5.42
C ILE A 411 -22.20 -31.76 -5.53
N LYS A 412 -21.75 -32.20 -6.72
CA LYS A 412 -21.13 -33.51 -6.96
C LYS A 412 -19.67 -33.34 -7.31
N LEU A 413 -18.83 -33.87 -6.46
CA LEU A 413 -17.39 -33.87 -6.69
C LEU A 413 -16.90 -35.29 -6.92
N LYS A 414 -16.07 -35.47 -7.93
CA LYS A 414 -15.31 -36.69 -8.10
C LYS A 414 -13.89 -36.45 -7.56
N VAL A 415 -13.52 -37.17 -6.50
CA VAL A 415 -12.22 -37.08 -5.85
C VAL A 415 -11.53 -38.45 -5.99
N GLU A 416 -10.42 -38.51 -6.70
CA GLU A 416 -9.67 -39.75 -6.95
C GLU A 416 -10.55 -40.88 -7.48
N GLY A 417 -11.51 -40.55 -8.36
CA GLY A 417 -12.43 -41.52 -8.97
C GLY A 417 -13.69 -41.79 -8.18
N VAL A 418 -13.81 -41.38 -6.92
CA VAL A 418 -14.98 -41.55 -6.06
C VAL A 418 -15.89 -40.32 -6.11
N ILE A 419 -17.18 -40.51 -6.27
CA ILE A 419 -18.19 -39.43 -6.31
C ILE A 419 -18.72 -39.18 -4.92
N TYR A 420 -18.70 -37.92 -4.50
CA TYR A 420 -19.27 -37.41 -3.26
C TYR A 420 -20.32 -36.36 -3.58
N GLU A 421 -21.40 -36.35 -2.82
CA GLU A 421 -22.48 -35.35 -2.94
C GLU A 421 -22.68 -34.67 -1.58
N GLU A 422 -22.79 -33.33 -1.59
CA GLU A 422 -23.03 -32.55 -0.38
C GLU A 422 -23.94 -31.35 -0.68
N HIS A 423 -24.68 -30.93 0.35
CA HIS A 423 -25.62 -29.81 0.29
C HIS A 423 -25.33 -28.77 1.37
N ALA A 424 -25.39 -27.47 1.00
CA ALA A 424 -25.28 -26.38 1.96
C ALA A 424 -26.07 -25.13 1.54
N GLN A 425 -26.24 -24.25 2.51
CA GLN A 425 -26.76 -22.89 2.32
C GLN A 425 -25.66 -21.88 2.61
N GLY A 426 -25.81 -20.67 2.06
CA GLY A 426 -24.89 -19.55 2.27
C GLY A 426 -25.60 -18.21 2.15
N ASP A 427 -24.85 -17.14 2.38
CA ASP A 427 -25.36 -15.77 2.23
C ASP A 427 -25.37 -15.31 0.75
N GLY A 428 -24.62 -16.01 -0.11
CA GLY A 428 -24.59 -15.88 -1.57
C GLY A 428 -24.45 -17.25 -2.24
N GLN A 429 -24.62 -17.30 -3.59
CA GLN A 429 -24.50 -18.55 -4.35
C GLN A 429 -23.11 -19.18 -4.23
N PHE A 430 -22.06 -18.37 -4.36
CA PHE A 430 -20.69 -18.84 -4.22
C PHE A 430 -20.36 -19.23 -2.77
N ASP A 431 -20.90 -18.51 -1.78
CA ASP A 431 -20.73 -18.89 -0.37
C ASP A 431 -21.43 -20.22 -0.06
N ALA A 432 -22.64 -20.45 -0.59
CA ALA A 432 -23.30 -21.74 -0.49
C ALA A 432 -22.45 -22.87 -1.07
N PHE A 433 -21.84 -22.65 -2.27
CA PHE A 433 -20.94 -23.60 -2.90
C PHE A 433 -19.70 -23.88 -2.02
N MET A 434 -19.05 -22.85 -1.50
CA MET A 434 -17.90 -23.00 -0.61
C MET A 434 -18.24 -23.70 0.70
N ASN A 435 -19.44 -23.47 1.23
CA ASN A 435 -19.91 -24.14 2.45
C ASN A 435 -20.20 -25.65 2.22
N ALA A 436 -20.76 -26.03 1.06
CA ALA A 436 -20.90 -27.43 0.69
C ALA A 436 -19.52 -28.10 0.52
N LEU A 437 -18.59 -27.42 -0.14
CA LEU A 437 -17.23 -27.87 -0.33
C LEU A 437 -16.48 -28.07 1.01
N LYS A 438 -16.58 -27.11 1.94
CA LYS A 438 -16.00 -27.20 3.29
C LYS A 438 -16.55 -28.40 4.06
N LYS A 439 -17.87 -28.65 3.99
CA LYS A 439 -18.49 -29.81 4.63
C LYS A 439 -17.93 -31.12 4.06
N LEU A 440 -17.86 -31.24 2.74
CA LEU A 440 -17.33 -32.40 2.06
C LEU A 440 -15.87 -32.67 2.46
N TYR A 441 -15.02 -31.67 2.44
CA TYR A 441 -13.62 -31.80 2.84
C TYR A 441 -13.44 -32.14 4.32
N LYS A 442 -14.27 -31.56 5.21
CA LYS A 442 -14.26 -31.90 6.63
C LYS A 442 -14.66 -33.36 6.90
N THR A 443 -15.59 -33.90 6.09
CA THR A 443 -16.11 -35.26 6.27
C THR A 443 -15.20 -36.32 5.65
N HIS A 444 -14.62 -36.04 4.49
CA HIS A 444 -13.94 -37.07 3.67
C HIS A 444 -12.45 -36.84 3.47
N SER A 445 -11.95 -35.63 3.67
CA SER A 445 -10.54 -35.28 3.59
C SER A 445 -10.07 -34.70 4.92
N LYS A 446 -8.95 -35.15 5.46
CA LYS A 446 -8.34 -34.53 6.66
C LYS A 446 -7.64 -33.20 6.35
N LYS A 447 -7.72 -32.70 5.11
CA LYS A 447 -7.09 -31.44 4.66
C LYS A 447 -8.05 -30.28 4.87
N GLU A 448 -7.53 -29.16 5.33
CA GLU A 448 -8.27 -27.89 5.34
C GLU A 448 -8.17 -27.21 3.98
N LEU A 449 -9.25 -26.55 3.58
CA LEU A 449 -9.25 -25.73 2.36
C LEU A 449 -8.50 -24.43 2.61
N PRO A 450 -7.75 -23.93 1.62
CA PRO A 450 -7.12 -22.62 1.70
C PRO A 450 -8.12 -21.51 2.01
N LYS A 451 -7.68 -20.52 2.78
CA LYS A 451 -8.52 -19.36 3.09
C LYS A 451 -8.60 -18.43 1.88
N LEU A 452 -9.80 -18.01 1.55
CA LEU A 452 -10.03 -16.94 0.57
C LEU A 452 -9.55 -15.62 1.16
N ILE A 453 -8.61 -14.95 0.47
CA ILE A 453 -8.02 -13.67 0.88
C ILE A 453 -8.59 -12.51 0.08
N ASP A 454 -8.73 -12.69 -1.24
CA ASP A 454 -9.29 -11.67 -2.13
C ASP A 454 -10.16 -12.34 -3.21
N TYR A 455 -11.22 -11.65 -3.61
CA TYR A 455 -12.17 -12.11 -4.61
C TYR A 455 -12.50 -10.93 -5.53
N ALA A 456 -12.05 -10.97 -6.75
CA ALA A 456 -12.30 -9.95 -7.74
C ALA A 456 -13.02 -10.52 -8.96
N VAL A 457 -14.03 -9.80 -9.43
CA VAL A 457 -14.74 -10.10 -10.67
C VAL A 457 -14.49 -8.98 -11.66
N ARG A 458 -14.15 -9.33 -12.89
CA ARG A 458 -13.90 -8.38 -13.99
C ARG A 458 -14.68 -8.77 -15.21
N ILE A 459 -15.22 -7.77 -15.89
CA ILE A 459 -15.76 -7.93 -17.24
C ILE A 459 -14.70 -7.38 -18.19
N PRO A 460 -14.09 -8.20 -19.06
CA PRO A 460 -13.12 -7.73 -20.04
C PRO A 460 -13.70 -6.62 -20.94
N PRO A 461 -12.95 -5.54 -21.22
CA PRO A 461 -13.46 -4.44 -22.05
C PRO A 461 -13.83 -4.89 -23.46
N GLY A 462 -14.92 -4.34 -23.99
CA GLY A 462 -15.35 -4.55 -25.39
C GLY A 462 -16.36 -5.68 -25.60
N SER A 463 -17.00 -6.15 -24.53
CA SER A 463 -18.04 -7.19 -24.59
C SER A 463 -19.45 -6.60 -24.60
N ASN A 464 -20.38 -7.31 -25.24
CA ASN A 464 -21.83 -7.04 -25.20
C ASN A 464 -22.46 -7.63 -23.90
N SER A 465 -23.77 -7.71 -23.82
CA SER A 465 -24.50 -8.28 -22.68
C SER A 465 -24.24 -9.77 -22.42
N ASP A 466 -23.62 -10.48 -23.35
CA ASP A 466 -23.12 -11.85 -23.28
C ASP A 466 -21.62 -11.94 -22.89
N ALA A 467 -21.13 -10.86 -22.28
CA ALA A 467 -19.74 -10.71 -21.90
C ALA A 467 -19.25 -11.84 -20.98
N LEU A 468 -18.09 -12.39 -21.28
CA LEU A 468 -17.39 -13.28 -20.37
C LEU A 468 -16.99 -12.54 -19.09
N CYS A 469 -17.20 -13.18 -17.96
CA CYS A 469 -16.84 -12.72 -16.64
C CYS A 469 -15.61 -13.47 -16.16
N GLU A 470 -14.54 -12.74 -15.82
CA GLU A 470 -13.35 -13.32 -15.20
C GLU A 470 -13.45 -13.18 -13.68
N THR A 471 -13.39 -14.30 -12.97
CA THR A 471 -13.23 -14.32 -11.51
C THR A 471 -11.79 -14.66 -11.16
N ILE A 472 -11.19 -13.82 -10.32
CA ILE A 472 -9.83 -13.98 -9.80
C ILE A 472 -9.94 -14.17 -8.29
N ILE A 473 -9.43 -15.28 -7.78
CA ILE A 473 -9.46 -15.59 -6.35
C ILE A 473 -8.04 -15.76 -5.85
N THR A 474 -7.69 -15.03 -4.78
CA THR A 474 -6.45 -15.20 -4.05
C THR A 474 -6.70 -16.10 -2.85
N TRP A 475 -5.95 -17.17 -2.76
CA TRP A 475 -6.02 -18.18 -1.71
C TRP A 475 -4.78 -18.12 -0.83
N LYS A 476 -4.97 -18.38 0.46
CA LYS A 476 -3.88 -18.56 1.42
C LYS A 476 -3.84 -20.02 1.87
N GLY A 477 -2.84 -20.74 1.36
CA GLY A 477 -2.45 -22.05 1.87
C GLY A 477 -1.53 -21.94 3.08
N ASP A 478 -1.02 -23.07 3.56
CA ASP A 478 -0.15 -23.13 4.76
C ASP A 478 1.18 -22.41 4.55
N GLU A 479 1.82 -22.57 3.39
CA GLU A 479 3.15 -22.03 3.11
C GLU A 479 3.16 -20.79 2.20
N LYS A 480 2.15 -20.59 1.35
CA LYS A 480 2.13 -19.53 0.34
C LYS A 480 0.72 -19.07 -0.04
N GLU A 481 0.66 -17.84 -0.55
CA GLU A 481 -0.52 -17.35 -1.27
C GLU A 481 -0.39 -17.70 -2.75
N PHE A 482 -1.50 -18.07 -3.38
CA PHE A 482 -1.58 -18.35 -4.82
C PHE A 482 -2.91 -17.86 -5.39
N ILE A 483 -2.97 -17.69 -6.71
CA ILE A 483 -4.12 -17.10 -7.41
C ILE A 483 -4.65 -18.12 -8.40
N THR A 484 -5.98 -18.29 -8.44
CA THR A 484 -6.65 -19.04 -9.48
C THR A 484 -7.65 -18.15 -10.23
N ARG A 485 -7.91 -18.50 -11.49
CA ARG A 485 -8.81 -17.74 -12.36
C ARG A 485 -9.79 -18.66 -13.03
N GLY A 486 -11.04 -18.21 -13.14
CA GLY A 486 -12.07 -18.83 -13.94
C GLY A 486 -12.66 -17.83 -14.91
N LEU A 487 -13.11 -18.31 -16.08
CA LEU A 487 -13.75 -17.51 -17.12
C LEU A 487 -15.06 -18.17 -17.52
N ASP A 488 -16.15 -17.45 -17.43
CA ASP A 488 -17.49 -17.90 -17.88
C ASP A 488 -18.40 -16.69 -18.13
N SER A 489 -19.51 -16.88 -18.82
CA SER A 489 -20.55 -15.86 -18.94
C SER A 489 -21.32 -15.64 -17.63
N ASP A 490 -21.34 -16.63 -16.73
CA ASP A 490 -21.91 -16.53 -15.39
C ASP A 490 -20.81 -16.33 -14.35
N GLN A 491 -20.99 -15.31 -13.51
CA GLN A 491 -20.04 -14.96 -12.45
C GLN A 491 -19.81 -16.10 -11.45
N THR A 492 -20.85 -16.83 -11.07
CA THR A 492 -20.73 -17.91 -10.09
C THR A 492 -20.05 -19.14 -10.70
N VAL A 493 -20.37 -19.45 -11.97
CA VAL A 493 -19.69 -20.51 -12.72
C VAL A 493 -18.22 -20.20 -12.90
N SER A 494 -17.87 -18.96 -13.22
CA SER A 494 -16.48 -18.48 -13.31
C SER A 494 -15.74 -18.70 -11.98
N ALA A 495 -16.38 -18.39 -10.83
CA ALA A 495 -15.80 -18.61 -9.50
C ALA A 495 -15.64 -20.11 -9.18
N ILE A 496 -16.58 -20.95 -9.57
CA ILE A 496 -16.50 -22.41 -9.42
C ILE A 496 -15.32 -22.98 -10.21
N LYS A 497 -15.14 -22.54 -11.45
CA LYS A 497 -13.97 -22.92 -12.28
C LYS A 497 -12.64 -22.52 -11.63
N ALA A 498 -12.55 -21.31 -11.06
CA ALA A 498 -11.37 -20.88 -10.31
C ALA A 498 -11.14 -21.77 -9.07
N THR A 499 -12.21 -22.15 -8.37
CA THR A 499 -12.15 -23.02 -7.19
C THR A 499 -11.73 -24.45 -7.55
N GLU A 500 -12.23 -25.02 -8.66
CA GLU A 500 -11.81 -26.35 -9.13
C GLU A 500 -10.30 -26.41 -9.40
N LYS A 501 -9.73 -25.36 -9.99
CA LYS A 501 -8.26 -25.26 -10.14
C LYS A 501 -7.56 -25.25 -8.77
N MET A 502 -8.08 -24.51 -7.80
CA MET A 502 -7.54 -24.50 -6.44
C MET A 502 -7.52 -25.90 -5.81
N LEU A 503 -8.60 -26.67 -5.98
CA LEU A 503 -8.72 -28.05 -5.45
C LEU A 503 -7.68 -29.03 -6.01
N ASN A 504 -7.18 -28.76 -7.20
CA ASN A 504 -6.16 -29.58 -7.85
C ASN A 504 -4.73 -29.08 -7.59
N ILE A 505 -4.56 -27.92 -6.93
CA ILE A 505 -3.25 -27.37 -6.52
C ILE A 505 -2.87 -27.82 -5.09
N ILE A 506 -3.85 -28.15 -4.24
CA ILE A 506 -3.65 -28.50 -2.83
C ILE A 506 -3.44 -29.99 -2.52
#